data_9bbfed01fab87970f82bea88a4f605c8
#
_entry.id   9bbfed01fab87970f82bea88a4f605c8
#
_cell.length_a   1.000
_cell.length_b   1.000
_cell.length_c   1.000
_cell.angle_alpha   90.00
_cell.angle_beta   90.00
_cell.angle_gamma   90.00
#
_symmetry.space_group_name_H-M   'P 1'
#
loop_
_entity.id
_entity.type
_entity.pdbx_description
1 polymer ?
#
loop_
_entity_poly.entity_id
_entity_poly.type
_entity_poly.pdbx_seq_one_letter_code
_entity_poly.pdbx_strand_id
1 'polypeptide(L)'
;MIFDQEDYKAFDKELWDAIANEEERQQHNIELIASENVVSKAVMAAQGSILTNKYAEGYPGRRYYGGTDVVDVVESLAIERAKEIFGAKFANVQPHSGSQANCAAYMALIEPGDTVMG
;
A
#
# COMPACT_ATOMS: atom_id res chain seq x y z
N MET A 1 -24.51 10.86 7.35
CA MET A 1 -23.22 11.31 6.75
C MET A 1 -22.85 10.35 5.63
N ILE A 2 -22.04 10.77 4.65
CA ILE A 2 -21.62 9.92 3.51
C ILE A 2 -20.94 8.62 3.97
N PHE A 3 -20.47 8.59 5.20
CA PHE A 3 -19.73 7.49 5.81
C PHE A 3 -20.43 6.90 7.04
N ASP A 4 -21.75 7.11 7.19
CA ASP A 4 -22.52 6.40 8.19
C ASP A 4 -22.50 4.91 7.84
N GLN A 5 -22.01 4.15 8.77
CA GLN A 5 -21.78 2.72 8.62
C GLN A 5 -23.12 1.98 8.59
N GLU A 6 -23.63 1.73 7.41
CA GLU A 6 -24.43 0.53 7.22
C GLU A 6 -23.59 -0.69 7.58
N ASP A 7 -24.23 -1.73 8.02
CA ASP A 7 -23.54 -3.01 8.26
C ASP A 7 -23.04 -3.57 6.92
N TYR A 8 -21.84 -3.12 6.51
CA TYR A 8 -21.23 -3.48 5.23
C TYR A 8 -21.02 -5.00 5.11
N LYS A 9 -20.98 -5.74 6.23
CA LYS A 9 -20.86 -7.20 6.22
C LYS A 9 -22.17 -7.87 5.81
N ALA A 10 -23.32 -7.25 6.09
CA ALA A 10 -24.60 -7.73 5.64
C ALA A 10 -24.86 -7.47 4.15
N PHE A 11 -24.12 -6.54 3.54
CA PHE A 11 -24.30 -6.13 2.16
C PHE A 11 -23.87 -7.19 1.15
N ASP A 12 -22.79 -7.91 1.45
CA ASP A 12 -22.28 -9.02 0.64
C ASP A 12 -21.85 -10.16 1.58
N LYS A 13 -22.82 -10.94 2.00
CA LYS A 13 -22.57 -12.01 2.95
C LYS A 13 -21.60 -13.06 2.44
N GLU A 14 -21.66 -13.40 1.15
CA GLU A 14 -20.80 -14.42 0.55
C GLU A 14 -19.33 -14.01 0.62
N LEU A 15 -19.02 -12.74 0.28
CA LEU A 15 -17.68 -12.19 0.38
C LEU A 15 -17.18 -12.16 1.82
N TRP A 16 -18.01 -11.68 2.74
CA TRP A 16 -17.59 -11.55 4.14
C TRP A 16 -17.47 -12.88 4.87
N ASP A 17 -18.24 -13.88 4.50
CA ASP A 17 -18.05 -15.25 4.97
C ASP A 17 -16.72 -15.84 4.45
N ALA A 18 -16.35 -15.57 3.19
CA ALA A 18 -15.07 -16.00 2.64
C ALA A 18 -13.88 -15.32 3.36
N ILE A 19 -13.98 -14.02 3.65
CA ILE A 19 -12.96 -13.28 4.41
C ILE A 19 -12.82 -13.82 5.84
N ALA A 20 -13.94 -14.14 6.51
CA ALA A 20 -13.91 -14.73 7.83
C ALA A 20 -13.28 -16.14 7.84
N ASN A 21 -13.54 -16.93 6.80
CA ASN A 21 -12.89 -18.24 6.63
C ASN A 21 -11.38 -18.10 6.41
N GLU A 22 -10.92 -17.09 5.70
CA GLU A 22 -9.49 -16.81 5.53
C GLU A 22 -8.85 -16.34 6.84
N GLU A 23 -9.53 -15.52 7.65
CA GLU A 23 -9.06 -15.16 8.98
C GLU A 23 -8.86 -16.41 9.86
N GLU A 24 -9.84 -17.33 9.84
CA GLU A 24 -9.77 -18.59 10.57
C GLU A 24 -8.63 -19.48 10.07
N ARG A 25 -8.42 -19.55 8.74
CA ARG A 25 -7.31 -20.28 8.16
C ARG A 25 -5.96 -19.73 8.64
N GLN A 26 -5.77 -18.42 8.60
CA GLN A 26 -4.53 -17.79 9.04
C GLN A 26 -4.27 -17.95 10.54
N GLN A 27 -5.29 -18.01 11.36
CA GLN A 27 -5.15 -18.24 12.81
C GLN A 27 -4.68 -19.67 13.16
N HIS A 28 -5.07 -20.65 12.36
CA HIS A 28 -4.89 -22.07 12.68
C HIS A 28 -3.81 -22.78 11.83
N ASN A 29 -3.38 -22.17 10.74
CA ASN A 29 -2.37 -22.74 9.87
C ASN A 29 -1.01 -22.09 10.08
N ILE A 30 0.04 -22.88 9.98
CA ILE A 30 1.41 -22.37 9.96
C ILE A 30 1.75 -22.00 8.52
N GLU A 31 2.09 -20.74 8.30
CA GLU A 31 2.55 -20.27 7.01
C GLU A 31 4.06 -20.47 6.87
N LEU A 32 4.48 -21.18 5.82
CA LEU A 32 5.90 -21.53 5.57
C LEU A 32 6.47 -20.82 4.34
N ILE A 33 5.74 -19.88 3.74
CA ILE A 33 6.22 -19.07 2.62
C ILE A 33 7.07 -17.92 3.16
N ALA A 34 8.39 -17.99 2.97
CA ALA A 34 9.34 -17.06 3.57
C ALA A 34 9.16 -15.60 3.11
N SER A 35 8.52 -15.37 1.97
CA SER A 35 8.23 -14.03 1.43
C SER A 35 6.94 -13.40 1.96
N GLU A 36 6.12 -14.15 2.70
CA GLU A 36 4.91 -13.60 3.29
C GLU A 36 5.18 -12.94 4.65
N ASN A 37 4.41 -11.92 4.96
CA ASN A 37 4.46 -11.22 6.23
C ASN A 37 3.06 -10.95 6.74
N VAL A 38 2.86 -11.09 8.04
CA VAL A 38 1.60 -10.76 8.71
C VAL A 38 1.62 -9.28 9.08
N VAL A 39 0.80 -8.49 8.42
CA VAL A 39 0.69 -7.05 8.69
C VAL A 39 -0.13 -6.76 9.95
N SER A 40 0.18 -5.66 10.61
CA SER A 40 -0.59 -5.23 11.79
C SER A 40 -1.99 -4.73 11.41
N LYS A 41 -2.91 -4.80 12.37
CA LYS A 41 -4.25 -4.21 12.20
C LYS A 41 -4.21 -2.73 11.83
N ALA A 42 -3.21 -1.98 12.31
CA ALA A 42 -3.03 -0.57 11.98
C ALA A 42 -2.72 -0.37 10.49
N VAL A 43 -1.88 -1.22 9.89
CA VAL A 43 -1.57 -1.18 8.45
C VAL A 43 -2.83 -1.48 7.63
N MET A 44 -3.58 -2.53 7.99
CA MET A 44 -4.83 -2.87 7.29
C MET A 44 -5.87 -1.75 7.39
N ALA A 45 -6.01 -1.13 8.56
CA ALA A 45 -6.93 -0.02 8.77
C ALA A 45 -6.54 1.23 7.98
N ALA A 46 -5.25 1.53 7.88
CA ALA A 46 -4.76 2.65 7.07
C ALA A 46 -4.99 2.41 5.58
N GLN A 47 -4.73 1.20 5.09
CA GLN A 47 -4.92 0.82 3.69
C GLN A 47 -6.40 0.88 3.27
N GLY A 48 -7.32 0.42 4.14
CA GLY A 48 -8.77 0.45 3.92
C GLY A 48 -9.45 1.75 4.37
N SER A 49 -8.72 2.82 4.55
CA SER A 49 -9.24 4.08 5.07
C SER A 49 -9.94 4.93 3.98
N ILE A 50 -10.54 6.02 4.43
CA ILE A 50 -11.19 7.04 3.58
C ILE A 50 -10.25 7.64 2.51
N LEU A 51 -8.93 7.51 2.67
CA LEU A 51 -7.95 7.92 1.66
C LEU A 51 -8.17 7.24 0.31
N THR A 52 -8.79 6.05 0.31
CA THR A 52 -9.20 5.32 -0.90
C THR A 52 -10.09 6.16 -1.84
N ASN A 53 -10.84 7.12 -1.31
CA ASN A 53 -11.76 7.95 -2.09
C ASN A 53 -11.07 9.16 -2.76
N LYS A 54 -9.78 9.37 -2.52
CA LYS A 54 -9.11 10.58 -2.99
C LYS A 54 -8.10 10.32 -4.10
N TYR A 55 -8.34 10.88 -5.26
CA TYR A 55 -7.33 11.03 -6.30
C TYR A 55 -6.26 12.03 -5.88
N ALA A 56 -4.97 11.62 -6.02
CA ALA A 56 -3.81 12.40 -5.61
C ALA A 56 -2.64 12.26 -6.60
N GLU A 57 -2.96 12.33 -7.90
CA GLU A 57 -1.94 12.28 -8.95
C GLU A 57 -0.91 13.40 -8.80
N GLY A 58 0.34 13.07 -9.07
CA GLY A 58 1.47 13.97 -8.84
C GLY A 58 2.20 13.63 -7.53
N TYR A 59 2.89 14.61 -6.96
CA TYR A 59 3.69 14.46 -5.74
C TYR A 59 3.28 15.49 -4.68
N PRO A 60 3.62 15.33 -3.41
CA PRO A 60 3.35 16.31 -2.38
C PRO A 60 3.73 17.73 -2.82
N GLY A 61 2.80 18.67 -2.70
CA GLY A 61 2.96 20.06 -3.16
C GLY A 61 2.94 20.27 -4.69
N ARG A 62 2.78 19.20 -5.48
CA ARG A 62 2.76 19.25 -6.96
C ARG A 62 1.67 18.30 -7.50
N ARG A 63 0.44 18.50 -7.08
CA ARG A 63 -0.70 17.68 -7.48
C ARG A 63 -1.43 18.28 -8.68
N TYR A 64 -2.10 17.42 -9.43
CA TYR A 64 -2.95 17.85 -10.54
C TYR A 64 -4.34 18.27 -10.08
N TYR A 65 -4.77 17.89 -8.87
CA TYR A 65 -6.11 18.15 -8.32
C TYR A 65 -6.03 18.81 -6.96
N GLY A 66 -7.08 19.55 -6.61
CA GLY A 66 -7.25 20.14 -5.27
C GLY A 66 -7.71 19.13 -4.21
N GLY A 67 -7.71 19.55 -2.95
CA GLY A 67 -8.17 18.73 -1.83
C GLY A 67 -7.18 17.64 -1.42
N THR A 68 -5.90 17.83 -1.68
CA THR A 68 -4.84 16.85 -1.46
C THR A 68 -3.95 17.16 -0.25
N ASP A 69 -4.26 18.22 0.49
CA ASP A 69 -3.41 18.69 1.61
C ASP A 69 -3.18 17.59 2.66
N VAL A 70 -4.22 16.81 2.98
CA VAL A 70 -4.12 15.70 3.93
C VAL A 70 -3.34 14.52 3.34
N VAL A 71 -3.54 14.21 2.08
CA VAL A 71 -2.78 13.15 1.38
C VAL A 71 -1.31 13.52 1.29
N ASP A 72 -0.98 14.79 1.08
CA ASP A 72 0.41 15.28 1.09
C ASP A 72 1.10 15.03 2.42
N VAL A 73 0.39 15.23 3.53
CA VAL A 73 0.91 14.92 4.87
C VAL A 73 1.19 13.42 5.00
N VAL A 74 0.24 12.57 4.60
CA VAL A 74 0.38 11.09 4.70
C VAL A 74 1.54 10.59 3.85
N GLU A 75 1.64 11.04 2.60
CA GLU A 75 2.73 10.63 1.70
C GLU A 75 4.09 11.15 2.18
N SER A 76 4.16 12.39 2.65
CA SER A 76 5.38 12.96 3.21
C SER A 76 5.86 12.20 4.46
N LEU A 77 4.95 11.82 5.35
CA LEU A 77 5.28 10.97 6.51
C LEU A 77 5.83 9.61 6.07
N ALA A 78 5.25 9.00 5.06
CA ALA A 78 5.73 7.71 4.54
C ALA A 78 7.13 7.85 3.94
N ILE A 79 7.39 8.91 3.16
CA ILE A 79 8.71 9.22 2.59
C ILE A 79 9.76 9.40 3.69
N GLU A 80 9.50 10.26 4.68
CA GLU A 80 10.46 10.53 5.75
C GLU A 80 10.76 9.30 6.60
N ARG A 81 9.74 8.51 6.93
CA ARG A 81 9.91 7.25 7.67
C ARG A 81 10.68 6.20 6.87
N ALA A 82 10.43 6.08 5.57
CA ALA A 82 11.21 5.19 4.70
C ALA A 82 12.67 5.62 4.64
N LYS A 83 12.95 6.92 4.51
CA LYS A 83 14.32 7.46 4.55
C LYS A 83 15.01 7.14 5.87
N GLU A 84 14.32 7.30 6.99
CA GLU A 84 14.88 7.02 8.32
C GLU A 84 15.20 5.54 8.50
N ILE A 85 14.26 4.64 8.16
CA ILE A 85 14.40 3.19 8.33
C ILE A 85 15.57 2.64 7.49
N PHE A 86 15.69 3.11 6.25
CA PHE A 86 16.70 2.61 5.31
C PHE A 86 17.98 3.45 5.25
N GLY A 87 18.10 4.53 6.02
CA GLY A 87 19.22 5.45 5.94
C GLY A 87 19.37 6.10 4.56
N ALA A 88 18.28 6.24 3.81
CA ALA A 88 18.29 6.71 2.43
C ALA A 88 18.18 8.23 2.35
N LYS A 89 18.83 8.83 1.35
CA LYS A 89 18.69 10.26 1.07
C LYS A 89 17.36 10.60 0.40
N PHE A 90 16.85 9.67 -0.40
CA PHE A 90 15.62 9.81 -1.17
C PHE A 90 14.76 8.56 -1.00
N ALA A 91 13.45 8.73 -1.05
CA ALA A 91 12.50 7.62 -1.10
C ALA A 91 11.32 8.01 -1.99
N ASN A 92 10.80 7.05 -2.72
CA ASN A 92 9.54 7.15 -3.45
C ASN A 92 8.63 6.04 -2.94
N VAL A 93 7.46 6.41 -2.43
CA VAL A 93 6.50 5.48 -1.81
C VAL A 93 5.26 5.26 -2.68
N GLN A 94 5.27 5.72 -3.93
CA GLN A 94 4.14 5.59 -4.84
C GLN A 94 4.04 4.26 -5.60
N PRO A 95 5.09 3.43 -5.77
CA PRO A 95 4.91 2.14 -6.44
C PRO A 95 3.81 1.30 -5.79
N HIS A 96 2.95 0.71 -6.62
CA HIS A 96 1.81 -0.07 -6.13
C HIS A 96 2.21 -1.45 -5.59
N SER A 97 3.39 -1.92 -5.97
CA SER A 97 3.90 -3.24 -5.59
C SER A 97 5.43 -3.29 -5.66
N GLY A 98 6.03 -4.32 -5.06
CA GLY A 98 7.45 -4.62 -5.23
C GLY A 98 7.84 -4.82 -6.70
N SER A 99 6.99 -5.47 -7.49
CA SER A 99 7.21 -5.64 -8.93
C SER A 99 7.31 -4.32 -9.68
N GLN A 100 6.43 -3.37 -9.38
CA GLN A 100 6.48 -2.03 -9.97
C GLN A 100 7.72 -1.25 -9.51
N ALA A 101 8.08 -1.35 -8.24
CA ALA A 101 9.29 -0.71 -7.70
C ALA A 101 10.55 -1.27 -8.37
N ASN A 102 10.64 -2.59 -8.54
CA ASN A 102 11.74 -3.23 -9.25
C ASN A 102 11.80 -2.81 -10.72
N CYS A 103 10.66 -2.75 -11.40
CA CYS A 103 10.60 -2.28 -12.78
C CYS A 103 11.12 -0.83 -12.89
N ALA A 104 10.72 0.05 -12.01
CA ALA A 104 11.22 1.42 -11.97
C ALA A 104 12.73 1.49 -11.72
N ALA A 105 13.26 0.65 -10.83
CA ALA A 105 14.69 0.56 -10.57
C ALA A 105 15.47 0.08 -11.80
N TYR A 106 14.98 -0.95 -12.49
CA TYR A 106 15.58 -1.41 -13.74
C TYR A 106 15.61 -0.30 -14.80
N MET A 107 14.49 0.38 -15.01
CA MET A 107 14.40 1.49 -15.97
C MET A 107 15.36 2.65 -15.66
N ALA A 108 15.73 2.82 -14.39
CA ALA A 108 16.65 3.88 -13.96
C ALA A 108 18.13 3.48 -14.08
N LEU A 109 18.45 2.18 -14.04
CA LEU A 109 19.83 1.70 -13.86
C LEU A 109 20.40 0.98 -15.08
N ILE A 110 19.56 0.41 -15.94
CA ILE A 110 20.00 -0.45 -17.06
C ILE A 110 19.19 -0.16 -18.32
N GLU A 111 19.76 -0.57 -19.46
CA GLU A 111 19.14 -0.50 -20.77
C GLU A 111 18.74 -1.90 -21.27
N PRO A 112 17.80 -2.00 -22.23
CA PRO A 112 17.45 -3.27 -22.85
C PRO A 112 18.68 -3.94 -23.48
N GLY A 113 18.98 -5.17 -23.04
CA GLY A 113 20.15 -5.94 -23.46
C GLY A 113 21.26 -6.03 -22.41
N ASP A 114 21.19 -5.26 -21.34
CA ASP A 114 22.13 -5.37 -20.23
C ASP A 114 21.98 -6.69 -19.47
N THR A 115 23.08 -7.16 -18.91
CA THR A 115 23.09 -8.40 -18.12
C THR A 115 22.69 -8.13 -16.69
N VAL A 116 21.71 -8.85 -16.20
CA VAL A 116 21.24 -8.83 -14.81
C VAL A 116 21.51 -10.20 -14.18
N MET A 117 22.05 -10.20 -12.99
CA MET A 117 22.20 -11.41 -12.17
C MET A 117 21.02 -11.49 -11.19
N GLY A 118 20.26 -12.58 -11.22
CA GLY A 118 19.12 -12.87 -10.37
C GLY A 118 19.30 -14.18 -9.61
#